data_bf0c4cc725cd765faf9924800b16e2a2
#
_entry.id   bf0c4cc725cd765faf9924800b16e2a2
#
_cell.length_a   1.000
_cell.length_b   1.000
_cell.length_c   1.000
_cell.angle_alpha   90.00
_cell.angle_beta   90.00
_cell.angle_gamma   90.00
#
_symmetry.space_group_name_H-M   'P 1'
#
loop_
_entity.id
_entity.type
_entity.pdbx_description
1 polymer ?
#
loop_
_entity_poly.entity_id
_entity_poly.type
_entity_poly.pdbx_seq_one_letter_code
_entity_poly.pdbx_strand_id
1 'polypeptide(L)'
;MVLAGLLALSARPAAQGQVSQPYVGVTYIDRWIEAPRRVHLHIAQIDLAAPGLRFKLSPPAGDREVVRQSTLAFLQQEGAQLAINGHFFLPFPSTDRTAWVIGLAASEGRVYSAFESPEQRYALVTDAPAINIDRENNASIVHRDASQPGGRHVREPVVLWNVLAGSSQIVTGGMVSVPDYRDASHADALLEPGGPGTYSNDKAWADVATARTAIGLSRDRRTLTLFTADVRGGSEGLRLGEVAELLIGSYGVWDALNLDGGGSTSMAMADPATGEATLVNTSSDNPSGREVATSLAVFARRAPR
;
A
#
# COMPACT_ATOMS: atom_id res chain seq x y z
N MET A 1 -14.36 -60.47 -6.11
CA MET A 1 -14.92 -59.36 -5.33
C MET A 1 -13.91 -58.23 -5.30
N VAL A 2 -14.13 -57.17 -6.11
CA VAL A 2 -13.26 -56.00 -6.19
C VAL A 2 -13.93 -54.92 -5.35
N LEU A 3 -13.30 -54.51 -4.24
CA LEU A 3 -13.75 -53.37 -3.45
C LEU A 3 -13.31 -52.10 -4.15
N ALA A 4 -14.24 -51.32 -4.67
CA ALA A 4 -14.02 -49.97 -5.12
C ALA A 4 -14.05 -49.01 -3.91
N GLY A 5 -12.88 -48.49 -3.53
CA GLY A 5 -12.77 -47.45 -2.51
C GLY A 5 -13.23 -46.10 -3.08
N LEU A 6 -14.33 -45.54 -2.59
CA LEU A 6 -14.73 -44.16 -2.84
C LEU A 6 -13.76 -43.25 -2.09
N LEU A 7 -12.92 -42.52 -2.83
CA LEU A 7 -12.21 -41.33 -2.33
C LEU A 7 -13.22 -40.19 -2.20
N ALA A 8 -13.63 -39.91 -0.96
CA ALA A 8 -14.37 -38.69 -0.66
C ALA A 8 -13.43 -37.49 -0.81
N LEU A 9 -13.59 -36.71 -1.88
CA LEU A 9 -13.02 -35.37 -1.96
C LEU A 9 -13.68 -34.52 -0.87
N SER A 10 -12.97 -34.25 0.21
CA SER A 10 -13.38 -33.22 1.17
C SER A 10 -13.35 -31.86 0.49
N ALA A 11 -14.52 -31.28 0.25
CA ALA A 11 -14.64 -29.91 -0.19
C ALA A 11 -13.97 -29.03 0.87
N ARG A 12 -12.89 -28.31 0.48
CA ARG A 12 -12.28 -27.27 1.31
C ARG A 12 -13.35 -26.21 1.60
N PRO A 13 -13.49 -25.76 2.86
CA PRO A 13 -14.40 -24.65 3.15
C PRO A 13 -14.02 -23.46 2.29
N ALA A 14 -15.00 -22.87 1.62
CA ALA A 14 -14.83 -21.64 0.88
C ALA A 14 -14.28 -20.56 1.83
N ALA A 15 -13.29 -19.78 1.38
CA ALA A 15 -12.72 -18.68 2.13
C ALA A 15 -13.87 -17.81 2.67
N GLN A 16 -14.00 -17.73 4.00
CA GLN A 16 -15.01 -16.88 4.62
C GLN A 16 -14.62 -15.42 4.37
N GLY A 17 -15.45 -14.68 3.68
CA GLY A 17 -15.24 -13.26 3.41
C GLY A 17 -16.54 -12.50 3.46
N GLN A 18 -16.49 -11.30 4.02
CA GLN A 18 -17.58 -10.34 3.99
C GLN A 18 -17.28 -9.28 2.94
N VAL A 19 -18.24 -9.03 2.04
CA VAL A 19 -18.19 -7.95 1.05
C VAL A 19 -19.28 -6.95 1.40
N SER A 20 -18.93 -5.68 1.47
CA SER A 20 -19.84 -4.60 1.77
C SER A 20 -19.59 -3.39 0.87
N GLN A 21 -20.56 -2.50 0.77
CA GLN A 21 -20.45 -1.20 0.07
C GLN A 21 -20.75 -0.08 1.06
N PRO A 22 -19.81 0.24 1.98
CA PRO A 22 -20.06 1.23 3.03
C PRO A 22 -20.23 2.64 2.50
N TYR A 23 -19.64 2.93 1.34
CA TYR A 23 -19.68 4.25 0.72
C TYR A 23 -19.89 4.13 -0.79
N VAL A 24 -20.39 5.19 -1.40
CA VAL A 24 -20.61 5.26 -2.86
C VAL A 24 -19.29 5.09 -3.57
N GLY A 25 -19.22 4.09 -4.45
CA GLY A 25 -18.01 3.75 -5.20
C GLY A 25 -16.94 3.00 -4.40
N VAL A 26 -17.21 2.60 -3.16
CA VAL A 26 -16.26 1.83 -2.33
C VAL A 26 -16.83 0.45 -2.04
N THR A 27 -16.19 -0.59 -2.53
CA THR A 27 -16.44 -1.99 -2.14
C THR A 27 -15.36 -2.41 -1.18
N TYR A 28 -15.73 -2.75 0.04
CA TYR A 28 -14.83 -3.25 1.07
C TYR A 28 -14.97 -4.76 1.21
N ILE A 29 -13.84 -5.46 1.23
CA ILE A 29 -13.71 -6.91 1.33
C ILE A 29 -12.85 -7.24 2.54
N ASP A 30 -13.46 -7.91 3.52
CA ASP A 30 -12.81 -8.54 4.65
C ASP A 30 -12.76 -10.05 4.38
N ARG A 31 -11.57 -10.62 4.27
CA ARG A 31 -11.45 -12.00 3.79
C ARG A 31 -10.29 -12.75 4.44
N TRP A 32 -10.56 -13.95 4.89
CA TRP A 32 -9.54 -14.94 5.23
C TRP A 32 -9.24 -15.84 4.02
N ILE A 33 -7.96 -16.09 3.78
CA ILE A 33 -7.48 -17.10 2.83
C ILE A 33 -6.71 -18.17 3.60
N GLU A 34 -6.70 -19.41 3.07
CA GLU A 34 -5.98 -20.55 3.69
C GLU A 34 -4.75 -20.97 2.88
N ALA A 35 -4.60 -20.48 1.65
CA ALA A 35 -3.47 -20.75 0.79
C ALA A 35 -2.89 -19.43 0.23
N PRO A 36 -1.55 -19.30 0.16
CA PRO A 36 -0.48 -20.26 0.46
C PRO A 36 -0.33 -20.56 1.95
N ARG A 37 -0.90 -19.74 2.83
CA ARG A 37 -1.01 -19.87 4.28
C ARG A 37 -2.25 -19.12 4.76
N ARG A 38 -2.57 -19.25 6.04
CA ARG A 38 -3.71 -18.56 6.61
C ARG A 38 -3.42 -17.07 6.77
N VAL A 39 -4.15 -16.22 6.04
CA VAL A 39 -3.96 -14.76 6.04
C VAL A 39 -5.29 -14.03 6.06
N HIS A 40 -5.36 -12.99 6.90
CA HIS A 40 -6.46 -12.05 6.92
C HIS A 40 -6.16 -10.88 5.98
N LEU A 41 -7.06 -10.61 5.07
CA LEU A 41 -6.94 -9.60 4.03
C LEU A 41 -8.03 -8.55 4.18
N HIS A 42 -7.67 -7.29 4.00
CA HIS A 42 -8.59 -6.17 3.93
C HIS A 42 -8.35 -5.41 2.63
N ILE A 43 -9.36 -5.36 1.80
CA ILE A 43 -9.26 -4.76 0.47
C ILE A 43 -10.37 -3.72 0.29
N ALA A 44 -10.03 -2.55 -0.22
CA ALA A 44 -11.00 -1.58 -0.69
C ALA A 44 -10.81 -1.36 -2.19
N GLN A 45 -11.82 -1.70 -2.98
CA GLN A 45 -11.89 -1.38 -4.39
C GLN A 45 -12.75 -0.13 -4.58
N ILE A 46 -12.18 0.89 -5.22
CA ILE A 46 -12.74 2.23 -5.32
C ILE A 46 -12.95 2.57 -6.80
N ASP A 47 -14.21 2.81 -7.19
CA ASP A 47 -14.54 3.34 -8.52
C ASP A 47 -14.16 4.81 -8.57
N LEU A 48 -13.10 5.12 -9.31
CA LEU A 48 -12.54 6.47 -9.44
C LEU A 48 -13.52 7.47 -10.11
N ALA A 49 -14.55 6.97 -10.80
CA ALA A 49 -15.61 7.80 -11.38
C ALA A 49 -16.79 8.04 -10.43
N ALA A 50 -16.74 7.52 -9.20
CA ALA A 50 -17.85 7.66 -8.25
C ALA A 50 -18.08 9.13 -7.85
N PRO A 51 -19.34 9.58 -7.78
CA PRO A 51 -19.66 10.98 -7.50
C PRO A 51 -19.29 11.36 -6.06
N GLY A 52 -18.52 12.46 -5.92
CA GLY A 52 -18.11 13.00 -4.63
C GLY A 52 -16.91 12.31 -4.02
N LEU A 53 -16.26 11.44 -4.78
CA LEU A 53 -14.97 10.86 -4.42
C LEU A 53 -13.87 11.92 -4.51
N ARG A 54 -12.97 11.94 -3.54
CA ARG A 54 -11.70 12.68 -3.58
C ARG A 54 -10.66 12.03 -2.68
N PHE A 55 -9.41 12.37 -2.91
CA PHE A 55 -8.26 11.85 -2.16
C PHE A 55 -7.47 12.99 -1.53
N LYS A 56 -6.72 12.66 -0.48
CA LYS A 56 -5.73 13.56 0.11
C LYS A 56 -4.60 12.74 0.71
N LEU A 57 -3.37 13.00 0.29
CA LEU A 57 -2.19 12.50 0.97
C LEU A 57 -1.86 13.38 2.18
N SER A 58 -1.21 12.83 3.20
CA SER A 58 -0.68 13.62 4.32
C SER A 58 0.09 14.83 3.80
N PRO A 59 -0.25 16.06 4.26
CA PRO A 59 0.39 17.26 3.78
C PRO A 59 1.80 17.41 4.39
N PRO A 60 2.70 18.17 3.74
CA PRO A 60 3.98 18.50 4.31
C PRO A 60 3.82 19.36 5.57
N ALA A 61 4.58 19.01 6.62
CA ALA A 61 4.55 19.70 7.90
C ALA A 61 5.80 19.39 8.74
N GLY A 62 6.10 20.27 9.70
CA GLY A 62 7.22 20.13 10.62
C GLY A 62 8.54 20.64 10.05
N ASP A 63 9.62 20.27 10.69
CA ASP A 63 11.00 20.68 10.37
C ASP A 63 11.68 19.75 9.34
N ARG A 64 11.03 18.62 9.04
CA ARG A 64 11.35 17.72 7.92
C ARG A 64 10.24 17.82 6.86
N GLU A 65 9.95 16.72 6.17
CA GLU A 65 8.90 16.73 5.13
C GLU A 65 7.50 16.56 5.72
N VAL A 66 7.35 15.74 6.77
CA VAL A 66 6.04 15.41 7.36
C VAL A 66 6.10 15.26 8.88
N VAL A 67 4.96 15.47 9.54
CA VAL A 67 4.73 15.06 10.93
C VAL A 67 4.14 13.65 10.94
N ARG A 68 4.75 12.74 11.71
CA ARG A 68 4.29 11.37 11.84
C ARG A 68 3.00 11.29 12.65
N GLN A 69 2.08 10.47 12.17
CA GLN A 69 0.84 10.15 12.87
C GLN A 69 0.32 8.78 12.43
N SER A 70 -0.53 8.14 13.23
CA SER A 70 -1.17 6.90 12.80
C SER A 70 -2.18 7.15 11.67
N THR A 71 -2.37 6.17 10.82
CA THR A 71 -3.37 6.22 9.74
C THR A 71 -4.78 6.49 10.29
N LEU A 72 -5.09 5.93 11.47
CA LEU A 72 -6.35 6.18 12.15
C LEU A 72 -6.49 7.65 12.59
N ALA A 73 -5.43 8.21 13.20
CA ALA A 73 -5.43 9.61 13.61
C ALA A 73 -5.56 10.56 12.40
N PHE A 74 -4.88 10.24 11.29
CA PHE A 74 -5.01 11.00 10.05
C PHE A 74 -6.43 10.97 9.50
N LEU A 75 -7.06 9.78 9.44
CA LEU A 75 -8.45 9.65 9.03
C LEU A 75 -9.39 10.51 9.87
N GLN A 76 -9.24 10.46 11.20
CA GLN A 76 -10.05 11.24 12.14
C GLN A 76 -9.85 12.74 11.97
N GLN A 77 -8.60 13.18 11.85
CA GLN A 77 -8.24 14.58 11.64
C GLN A 77 -8.85 15.15 10.36
N GLU A 78 -8.80 14.38 9.28
CA GLU A 78 -9.31 14.80 7.98
C GLU A 78 -10.84 14.62 7.84
N GLY A 79 -11.47 13.86 8.72
CA GLY A 79 -12.88 13.48 8.58
C GLY A 79 -13.15 12.60 7.37
N ALA A 80 -12.15 11.81 6.97
CA ALA A 80 -12.23 10.92 5.82
C ALA A 80 -13.01 9.64 6.13
N GLN A 81 -13.39 8.90 5.12
CA GLN A 81 -14.16 7.66 5.26
C GLN A 81 -13.28 6.42 5.25
N LEU A 82 -12.14 6.48 4.58
CA LEU A 82 -11.15 5.40 4.52
C LEU A 82 -9.76 6.03 4.49
N ALA A 83 -8.77 5.38 5.08
CA ALA A 83 -7.37 5.74 4.93
C ALA A 83 -6.48 4.50 4.94
N ILE A 84 -5.35 4.60 4.25
CA ILE A 84 -4.31 3.56 4.21
C ILE A 84 -2.94 4.21 4.43
N ASN A 85 -2.01 3.52 5.09
CA ASN A 85 -0.63 4.00 5.21
C ASN A 85 0.08 4.05 3.85
N GLY A 86 1.11 4.87 3.76
CA GLY A 86 1.77 5.19 2.50
C GLY A 86 3.23 4.82 2.42
N HIS A 87 4.05 5.85 2.26
CA HIS A 87 5.48 5.76 1.97
C HIS A 87 6.30 5.11 3.10
N PHE A 88 7.40 4.51 2.70
CA PHE A 88 8.53 4.29 3.60
C PHE A 88 9.11 5.64 4.06
N PHE A 89 9.78 5.67 5.21
CA PHE A 89 10.24 6.90 5.81
C PHE A 89 11.51 6.73 6.65
N LEU A 90 12.21 7.85 6.88
CA LEU A 90 13.39 7.95 7.73
C LEU A 90 13.27 9.14 8.68
N PRO A 91 13.93 9.08 9.85
CA PRO A 91 14.67 7.94 10.40
C PRO A 91 13.75 6.81 10.87
N PHE A 92 14.22 5.58 10.72
CA PHE A 92 13.53 4.41 11.24
C PHE A 92 14.56 3.32 11.64
N PRO A 93 14.46 2.70 12.84
CA PRO A 93 13.51 3.02 13.92
C PRO A 93 13.83 4.36 14.59
N SER A 94 12.81 5.11 15.00
CA SER A 94 12.98 6.39 15.69
C SER A 94 11.72 6.79 16.44
N THR A 95 11.89 7.59 17.50
CA THR A 95 10.82 8.27 18.23
C THR A 95 10.60 9.71 17.75
N ASP A 96 11.30 10.15 16.72
CA ASP A 96 11.17 11.49 16.13
C ASP A 96 9.73 11.73 15.68
N ARG A 97 9.22 12.92 15.95
CA ARG A 97 7.86 13.32 15.55
C ARG A 97 7.76 13.65 14.05
N THR A 98 8.89 13.93 13.40
CA THR A 98 8.95 14.31 11.98
C THR A 98 9.78 13.30 11.20
N ALA A 99 9.50 13.17 9.91
CA ALA A 99 10.16 12.21 9.06
C ALA A 99 10.42 12.79 7.65
N TRP A 100 11.45 12.22 7.01
CA TRP A 100 11.67 12.29 5.57
C TRP A 100 10.89 11.16 4.90
N VAL A 101 10.24 11.46 3.80
CA VAL A 101 9.51 10.48 2.98
C VAL A 101 10.46 9.85 1.97
N ILE A 102 10.37 8.55 1.76
CA ILE A 102 11.14 7.87 0.73
C ILE A 102 10.33 7.82 -0.56
N GLY A 103 10.82 8.53 -1.59
CA GLY A 103 10.20 8.62 -2.91
C GLY A 103 9.37 9.87 -3.13
N LEU A 104 8.88 10.02 -4.37
CA LEU A 104 8.10 11.19 -4.77
C LEU A 104 6.82 11.30 -3.97
N ALA A 105 6.57 12.47 -3.40
CA ALA A 105 5.35 12.76 -2.64
C ALA A 105 4.78 14.14 -2.98
N ALA A 106 3.46 14.18 -3.15
CA ALA A 106 2.71 15.42 -3.28
C ALA A 106 1.35 15.31 -2.58
N SER A 107 0.90 16.39 -1.99
CA SER A 107 -0.43 16.52 -1.42
C SER A 107 -1.09 17.76 -1.99
N GLU A 108 -2.26 17.57 -2.63
CA GLU A 108 -3.07 18.62 -3.23
C GLU A 108 -2.26 19.56 -4.14
N GLY A 109 -1.39 18.98 -4.98
CA GLY A 109 -0.54 19.69 -5.94
C GLY A 109 0.78 20.24 -5.39
N ARG A 110 1.00 20.18 -4.07
CA ARG A 110 2.26 20.56 -3.46
C ARG A 110 3.22 19.39 -3.41
N VAL A 111 4.21 19.34 -4.31
CA VAL A 111 5.30 18.35 -4.29
C VAL A 111 6.27 18.73 -3.17
N TYR A 112 6.51 17.81 -2.22
CA TYR A 112 7.36 18.07 -1.07
C TYR A 112 8.52 17.08 -0.90
N SER A 113 8.45 15.90 -1.52
CA SER A 113 9.56 14.94 -1.59
C SER A 113 9.88 14.60 -3.03
N ALA A 114 11.11 14.20 -3.31
CA ALA A 114 11.62 13.83 -4.62
C ALA A 114 11.72 12.30 -4.74
N PHE A 115 11.91 11.77 -5.97
CA PHE A 115 12.23 10.36 -6.18
C PHE A 115 13.49 9.92 -5.44
N GLU A 116 14.47 10.83 -5.35
CA GLU A 116 15.67 10.67 -4.54
C GLU A 116 15.72 11.77 -3.48
N SER A 117 15.99 11.39 -2.23
CA SER A 117 16.38 12.33 -1.18
C SER A 117 17.74 11.95 -0.61
N PRO A 118 18.47 12.89 0.02
CA PRO A 118 19.75 12.59 0.66
C PRO A 118 19.66 11.47 1.71
N GLU A 119 18.51 11.30 2.32
CA GLU A 119 18.22 10.30 3.34
C GLU A 119 17.86 8.93 2.76
N GLN A 120 17.63 8.83 1.46
CA GLN A 120 17.29 7.57 0.78
C GLN A 120 18.49 6.65 0.52
N ARG A 121 19.66 6.95 1.04
CA ARG A 121 20.88 6.11 0.86
C ARG A 121 20.69 4.67 1.31
N TYR A 122 19.70 4.40 2.13
CA TYR A 122 19.30 3.07 2.59
C TYR A 122 18.07 2.54 1.87
N ALA A 123 17.47 3.34 1.00
CA ALA A 123 16.34 2.86 0.22
C ALA A 123 16.88 1.81 -0.76
N LEU A 124 16.36 0.62 -0.64
CA LEU A 124 16.70 -0.53 -1.44
C LEU A 124 16.28 -0.36 -2.90
N VAL A 125 15.44 0.63 -3.17
CA VAL A 125 14.93 0.97 -4.49
C VAL A 125 15.04 2.47 -4.67
N THR A 126 16.08 2.89 -5.36
CA THR A 126 16.17 4.23 -5.91
C THR A 126 15.16 4.35 -7.07
N ASP A 127 14.59 5.54 -7.24
CA ASP A 127 13.64 5.83 -8.33
C ASP A 127 12.41 4.92 -8.38
N ALA A 128 11.97 4.41 -7.23
CA ALA A 128 10.73 3.63 -7.17
C ALA A 128 9.55 4.43 -7.76
N PRO A 129 8.74 3.82 -8.63
CA PRO A 129 7.61 4.53 -9.21
C PRO A 129 6.60 4.94 -8.14
N ALA A 130 5.79 5.95 -8.51
CA ALA A 130 4.73 6.45 -7.66
C ALA A 130 3.37 6.32 -8.35
N ILE A 131 2.30 6.31 -7.58
CA ILE A 131 0.95 6.52 -8.10
C ILE A 131 0.59 8.00 -7.92
N ASN A 132 0.13 8.63 -8.99
CA ASN A 132 -0.47 9.95 -8.97
C ASN A 132 -1.99 9.81 -9.11
N ILE A 133 -2.74 10.47 -8.24
CA ILE A 133 -4.19 10.63 -8.36
C ILE A 133 -4.44 12.13 -8.52
N ASP A 134 -4.88 12.54 -9.70
CA ASP A 134 -5.10 13.95 -10.01
C ASP A 134 -6.38 14.51 -9.34
N ARG A 135 -6.66 15.77 -9.60
CA ARG A 135 -7.80 16.48 -9.00
C ARG A 135 -9.16 15.93 -9.45
N GLU A 136 -9.19 15.34 -10.63
CA GLU A 136 -10.36 14.72 -11.26
C GLU A 136 -10.47 13.23 -10.95
N ASN A 137 -9.60 12.70 -10.07
CA ASN A 137 -9.45 11.29 -9.70
C ASN A 137 -8.93 10.39 -10.85
N ASN A 138 -8.31 10.93 -11.89
CA ASN A 138 -7.57 10.08 -12.82
C ASN A 138 -6.30 9.59 -12.13
N ALA A 139 -6.07 8.28 -12.15
CA ALA A 139 -4.93 7.68 -11.51
C ALA A 139 -3.97 7.03 -12.51
N SER A 140 -2.67 7.18 -12.26
CA SER A 140 -1.62 6.61 -13.10
C SER A 140 -0.37 6.28 -12.29
N ILE A 141 0.35 5.24 -12.69
CA ILE A 141 1.72 5.04 -12.23
C ILE A 141 2.61 6.03 -12.96
N VAL A 142 3.48 6.71 -12.22
CA VAL A 142 4.42 7.71 -12.74
C VAL A 142 5.86 7.33 -12.40
N HIS A 143 6.76 7.60 -13.34
CA HIS A 143 8.17 7.25 -13.24
C HIS A 143 9.02 8.50 -13.33
N ARG A 144 10.17 8.49 -12.67
CA ARG A 144 11.15 9.59 -12.71
C ARG A 144 11.55 9.89 -14.15
N ASP A 145 11.55 11.16 -14.50
CA ASP A 145 12.24 11.68 -15.67
C ASP A 145 13.70 12.02 -15.32
N ALA A 146 14.60 11.07 -15.59
CA ALA A 146 16.03 11.24 -15.33
C ALA A 146 16.70 12.30 -16.21
N SER A 147 16.03 12.79 -17.27
CA SER A 147 16.54 13.88 -18.11
C SER A 147 16.41 15.25 -17.43
N GLN A 148 15.59 15.36 -16.38
CA GLN A 148 15.34 16.57 -15.63
C GLN A 148 16.02 16.54 -14.26
N PRO A 149 16.61 17.66 -13.81
CA PRO A 149 17.25 17.73 -12.50
C PRO A 149 16.24 17.75 -11.35
N GLY A 150 16.73 17.44 -10.13
CA GLY A 150 15.98 17.62 -8.88
C GLY A 150 15.00 16.52 -8.51
N GLY A 151 14.88 15.43 -9.32
CA GLY A 151 14.12 14.23 -8.95
C GLY A 151 12.62 14.44 -8.71
N ARG A 152 12.01 15.51 -9.23
CA ARG A 152 10.58 15.83 -9.05
C ARG A 152 9.79 15.79 -10.34
N HIS A 153 10.44 15.44 -11.43
CA HIS A 153 9.83 15.38 -12.76
C HIS A 153 9.47 13.93 -13.12
N VAL A 154 8.36 13.77 -13.79
CA VAL A 154 7.85 12.47 -14.24
C VAL A 154 7.81 12.41 -15.76
N ARG A 155 7.93 11.19 -16.32
CA ARG A 155 7.88 10.96 -17.77
C ARG A 155 6.47 11.10 -18.34
N GLU A 156 5.48 10.75 -17.52
CA GLU A 156 4.08 10.76 -17.91
C GLU A 156 3.56 12.19 -18.00
N PRO A 157 2.76 12.55 -19.02
CA PRO A 157 2.21 13.89 -19.21
C PRO A 157 1.01 14.12 -18.27
N VAL A 158 1.26 14.17 -16.97
CA VAL A 158 0.23 14.33 -15.94
C VAL A 158 0.54 15.53 -15.04
N VAL A 159 -0.51 16.07 -14.43
CA VAL A 159 -0.36 17.04 -13.33
C VAL A 159 -0.26 16.27 -12.02
N LEU A 160 0.82 16.48 -11.27
CA LEU A 160 1.00 15.87 -9.96
C LEU A 160 0.05 16.52 -8.96
N TRP A 161 -0.77 15.68 -8.27
CA TRP A 161 -1.74 16.19 -7.31
C TRP A 161 -1.63 15.50 -5.96
N ASN A 162 -2.07 14.25 -5.82
CA ASN A 162 -1.75 13.39 -4.67
C ASN A 162 -0.84 12.27 -5.17
N VAL A 163 0.40 12.27 -4.72
CA VAL A 163 1.43 11.35 -5.20
C VAL A 163 1.96 10.52 -4.06
N LEU A 164 1.89 9.21 -4.23
CA LEU A 164 2.29 8.21 -3.25
C LEU A 164 3.29 7.24 -3.90
N ALA A 165 4.54 7.26 -3.44
CA ALA A 165 5.55 6.31 -3.90
C ALA A 165 5.51 5.01 -3.08
N GLY A 166 5.87 3.91 -3.75
CA GLY A 166 6.12 2.63 -3.13
C GLY A 166 7.61 2.33 -3.01
N SER A 167 7.94 1.14 -2.52
CA SER A 167 9.32 0.62 -2.62
C SER A 167 9.59 0.05 -4.02
N SER A 168 8.57 -0.49 -4.67
CA SER A 168 8.69 -1.09 -6.00
C SER A 168 7.32 -1.26 -6.65
N GLN A 169 7.31 -1.37 -7.97
CA GLN A 169 6.17 -1.85 -8.73
C GLN A 169 6.20 -3.38 -8.72
N ILE A 170 5.17 -3.98 -8.14
CA ILE A 170 5.07 -5.44 -7.95
C ILE A 170 4.16 -6.11 -8.98
N VAL A 171 3.33 -5.32 -9.67
CA VAL A 171 2.54 -5.75 -10.83
C VAL A 171 2.73 -4.73 -11.93
N THR A 172 3.08 -5.19 -13.13
CA THR A 172 3.24 -4.37 -14.34
C THR A 172 2.53 -5.03 -15.50
N GLY A 173 1.55 -4.36 -16.06
CA GLY A 173 0.83 -4.87 -17.24
C GLY A 173 0.10 -6.20 -16.98
N GLY A 174 -0.38 -6.44 -15.74
CA GLY A 174 -1.05 -7.67 -15.34
C GLY A 174 -0.10 -8.86 -15.10
N MET A 175 1.20 -8.60 -14.97
CA MET A 175 2.22 -9.61 -14.67
C MET A 175 2.94 -9.29 -13.36
N VAL A 176 3.35 -10.31 -12.63
CA VAL A 176 4.21 -10.16 -11.46
C VAL A 176 5.55 -9.56 -11.88
N SER A 177 5.94 -8.45 -11.25
CA SER A 177 7.17 -7.70 -11.55
C SER A 177 7.96 -7.35 -10.29
N VAL A 178 7.85 -8.17 -9.24
CA VAL A 178 8.62 -7.99 -8.01
C VAL A 178 10.11 -8.00 -8.34
N PRO A 179 10.85 -6.90 -8.10
CA PRO A 179 12.26 -6.85 -8.40
C PRO A 179 13.10 -7.60 -7.36
N ASP A 180 14.26 -8.08 -7.77
CA ASP A 180 15.32 -8.40 -6.84
C ASP A 180 15.86 -7.11 -6.24
N TYR A 181 16.01 -7.06 -4.92
CA TYR A 181 16.58 -5.92 -4.25
C TYR A 181 18.11 -5.96 -4.33
N ARG A 182 18.70 -4.89 -4.84
CA ARG A 182 20.12 -4.75 -5.07
C ARG A 182 20.66 -3.53 -4.35
N ASP A 183 21.92 -3.63 -3.96
CA ASP A 183 22.65 -2.53 -3.32
C ASP A 183 23.33 -1.67 -4.41
N ALA A 184 22.71 -0.54 -4.73
CA ALA A 184 23.27 0.40 -5.72
C ALA A 184 24.64 0.98 -5.33
N SER A 185 25.00 0.94 -4.03
CA SER A 185 26.29 1.40 -3.54
C SER A 185 27.42 0.37 -3.70
N HIS A 186 27.06 -0.89 -4.00
CA HIS A 186 28.00 -2.00 -4.14
C HIS A 186 27.85 -2.72 -5.50
N ALA A 187 27.85 -1.95 -6.58
CA ALA A 187 27.81 -2.46 -7.95
C ALA A 187 26.62 -3.40 -8.22
N ASP A 188 25.46 -3.03 -7.71
CA ASP A 188 24.20 -3.77 -7.86
C ASP A 188 24.25 -5.22 -7.33
N ALA A 189 25.12 -5.51 -6.35
CA ALA A 189 25.11 -6.80 -5.69
C ALA A 189 23.78 -7.05 -5.00
N LEU A 190 23.34 -8.31 -4.94
CA LEU A 190 22.17 -8.68 -4.14
C LEU A 190 22.45 -8.38 -2.67
N LEU A 191 21.45 -7.84 -1.98
CA LEU A 191 21.56 -7.55 -0.55
C LEU A 191 21.66 -8.85 0.25
N GLU A 192 22.74 -8.97 1.02
CA GLU A 192 23.04 -10.10 1.88
C GLU A 192 22.54 -9.87 3.31
N PRO A 193 22.25 -10.94 4.07
CA PRO A 193 21.93 -10.83 5.49
C PRO A 193 23.03 -10.09 6.25
N GLY A 194 22.66 -9.05 6.99
CA GLY A 194 23.62 -8.24 7.75
C GLY A 194 24.36 -7.19 6.93
N GLY A 195 24.07 -7.05 5.63
CA GLY A 195 24.53 -5.95 4.80
C GLY A 195 23.97 -4.59 5.24
N PRO A 196 24.20 -3.52 4.46
CA PRO A 196 23.74 -2.18 4.82
C PRO A 196 22.26 -2.16 5.21
N GLY A 197 21.97 -1.77 6.44
CA GLY A 197 20.61 -1.73 6.96
C GLY A 197 19.98 -3.08 7.34
N THR A 198 20.75 -4.15 7.43
CA THR A 198 20.27 -5.52 7.78
C THR A 198 19.24 -6.12 6.81
N TYR A 199 19.15 -5.61 5.60
CA TYR A 199 18.23 -6.09 4.58
C TYR A 199 18.89 -7.13 3.67
N SER A 200 18.12 -8.13 3.28
CA SER A 200 18.48 -9.12 2.29
C SER A 200 17.29 -9.48 1.44
N ASN A 201 17.52 -10.04 0.25
CA ASN A 201 16.43 -10.49 -0.62
C ASN A 201 15.58 -11.57 0.03
N ASP A 202 16.18 -12.43 0.86
CA ASP A 202 15.50 -13.54 1.52
C ASP A 202 14.87 -13.20 2.87
N LYS A 203 15.26 -12.09 3.52
CA LYS A 203 14.86 -11.82 4.90
C LYS A 203 14.03 -10.56 5.12
N ALA A 204 14.10 -9.58 4.24
CA ALA A 204 13.55 -8.28 4.57
C ALA A 204 12.37 -7.85 3.72
N TRP A 205 12.43 -8.00 2.42
CA TRP A 205 11.48 -7.33 1.56
C TRP A 205 10.60 -8.27 0.74
N ALA A 206 11.16 -9.00 -0.20
CA ALA A 206 10.39 -9.79 -1.14
C ALA A 206 9.91 -11.11 -0.53
N ASP A 207 10.78 -11.83 0.15
CA ASP A 207 10.59 -13.24 0.50
C ASP A 207 10.19 -13.51 1.94
N VAL A 208 10.17 -12.48 2.80
CA VAL A 208 9.65 -12.62 4.16
C VAL A 208 8.13 -12.49 4.16
N ALA A 209 7.43 -13.47 4.72
CA ALA A 209 6.01 -13.36 5.02
C ALA A 209 5.80 -12.40 6.18
N THR A 210 5.18 -11.26 5.91
CA THR A 210 4.89 -10.21 6.91
C THR A 210 3.60 -9.48 6.55
N ALA A 211 3.19 -8.52 7.40
CA ALA A 211 2.09 -7.62 7.06
C ALA A 211 2.47 -6.77 5.84
N ARG A 212 1.54 -6.63 4.91
CA ARG A 212 1.77 -5.95 3.63
C ARG A 212 0.72 -4.89 3.37
N THR A 213 1.16 -3.83 2.73
CA THR A 213 0.31 -2.77 2.19
C THR A 213 0.63 -2.61 0.71
N ALA A 214 -0.38 -2.52 -0.12
CA ALA A 214 -0.23 -2.28 -1.55
C ALA A 214 -1.34 -1.38 -2.09
N ILE A 215 -1.05 -0.73 -3.22
CA ILE A 215 -2.01 0.07 -3.98
C ILE A 215 -1.90 -0.31 -5.45
N GLY A 216 -3.02 -0.45 -6.15
CA GLY A 216 -3.02 -0.86 -7.54
C GLY A 216 -4.18 -0.31 -8.35
N LEU A 217 -4.03 -0.40 -9.67
CA LEU A 217 -4.99 0.07 -10.65
C LEU A 217 -5.46 -1.07 -11.56
N SER A 218 -6.74 -1.06 -11.91
CA SER A 218 -7.27 -1.89 -12.98
C SER A 218 -6.71 -1.46 -14.35
N ARG A 219 -6.84 -2.34 -15.37
CA ARG A 219 -6.36 -2.10 -16.73
C ARG A 219 -6.95 -0.83 -17.36
N ASP A 220 -8.21 -0.57 -17.12
CA ASP A 220 -8.92 0.62 -17.61
C ASP A 220 -8.72 1.86 -16.73
N ARG A 221 -7.94 1.72 -15.64
CA ARG A 221 -7.64 2.74 -14.63
C ARG A 221 -8.88 3.32 -13.95
N ARG A 222 -9.99 2.58 -13.95
CA ARG A 222 -11.22 3.01 -13.28
C ARG A 222 -11.34 2.54 -11.85
N THR A 223 -10.64 1.47 -11.50
CA THR A 223 -10.68 0.93 -10.13
C THR A 223 -9.31 1.10 -9.48
N LEU A 224 -9.31 1.79 -8.34
CA LEU A 224 -8.17 1.84 -7.41
C LEU A 224 -8.38 0.76 -6.36
N THR A 225 -7.39 -0.10 -6.16
CA THR A 225 -7.40 -1.14 -5.12
C THR A 225 -6.43 -0.76 -4.03
N LEU A 226 -6.91 -0.61 -2.80
CA LEU A 226 -6.14 -0.52 -1.57
C LEU A 226 -6.14 -1.90 -0.93
N PHE A 227 -4.98 -2.38 -0.52
CA PHE A 227 -4.80 -3.75 -0.03
C PHE A 227 -3.95 -3.77 1.23
N THR A 228 -4.40 -4.50 2.26
CA THR A 228 -3.57 -4.88 3.40
C THR A 228 -3.71 -6.37 3.70
N ALA A 229 -2.60 -6.96 4.15
CA ALA A 229 -2.54 -8.32 4.67
C ALA A 229 -1.96 -8.27 6.09
N ASP A 230 -2.62 -8.90 7.03
CA ASP A 230 -2.18 -8.96 8.42
C ASP A 230 -1.09 -10.00 8.65
N VAL A 231 -0.36 -9.86 9.78
CA VAL A 231 0.61 -10.85 10.30
C VAL A 231 0.35 -11.15 11.77
N ARG A 232 -0.77 -10.70 12.32
CA ARG A 232 -1.21 -10.90 13.70
C ARG A 232 -2.65 -11.41 13.73
N GLY A 233 -3.14 -11.74 14.91
CA GLY A 233 -4.53 -12.20 15.07
C GLY A 233 -4.80 -13.57 14.42
N GLY A 234 -3.78 -14.43 14.30
CA GLY A 234 -3.88 -15.71 13.61
C GLY A 234 -3.59 -15.65 12.11
N SER A 235 -3.14 -14.50 11.61
CA SER A 235 -2.68 -14.28 10.25
C SER A 235 -1.17 -14.43 10.17
N GLU A 236 -0.66 -15.02 9.08
CA GLU A 236 0.75 -15.38 8.91
C GLU A 236 1.50 -14.44 7.93
N GLY A 237 0.80 -13.44 7.36
CA GLY A 237 1.39 -12.51 6.41
C GLY A 237 1.63 -13.07 5.02
N LEU A 238 2.12 -12.20 4.12
CA LEU A 238 2.39 -12.53 2.72
C LEU A 238 3.79 -12.10 2.29
N ARG A 239 4.35 -12.83 1.32
CA ARG A 239 5.49 -12.40 0.52
C ARG A 239 5.02 -11.46 -0.59
N LEU A 240 5.93 -10.64 -1.14
CA LEU A 240 5.54 -9.67 -2.19
C LEU A 240 5.01 -10.36 -3.46
N GLY A 241 5.61 -11.47 -3.86
CA GLY A 241 5.11 -12.24 -5.02
C GLY A 241 3.68 -12.73 -4.82
N GLU A 242 3.36 -13.21 -3.61
CA GLU A 242 2.01 -13.67 -3.25
C GLU A 242 1.00 -12.51 -3.22
N VAL A 243 1.41 -11.31 -2.79
CA VAL A 243 0.58 -10.10 -2.90
C VAL A 243 0.28 -9.77 -4.35
N ALA A 244 1.31 -9.79 -5.22
CA ALA A 244 1.15 -9.51 -6.64
C ALA A 244 0.21 -10.52 -7.31
N GLU A 245 0.38 -11.82 -7.06
CA GLU A 245 -0.50 -12.88 -7.57
C GLU A 245 -1.96 -12.71 -7.14
N LEU A 246 -2.19 -12.37 -5.86
CA LEU A 246 -3.54 -12.10 -5.34
C LEU A 246 -4.17 -10.87 -5.98
N LEU A 247 -3.40 -9.79 -6.13
CA LEU A 247 -3.87 -8.55 -6.76
C LEU A 247 -4.30 -8.80 -8.21
N ILE A 248 -3.53 -9.57 -8.97
CA ILE A 248 -3.86 -9.93 -10.36
C ILE A 248 -5.06 -10.88 -10.39
N GLY A 249 -4.94 -12.03 -9.73
CA GLY A 249 -5.86 -13.15 -9.89
C GLY A 249 -7.22 -12.95 -9.21
N SER A 250 -7.26 -12.22 -8.10
CA SER A 250 -8.48 -12.07 -7.30
C SER A 250 -9.12 -10.68 -7.42
N TYR A 251 -8.34 -9.64 -7.71
CA TYR A 251 -8.82 -8.26 -7.66
C TYR A 251 -8.70 -7.50 -8.98
N GLY A 252 -8.22 -8.14 -10.06
CA GLY A 252 -8.18 -7.58 -11.40
C GLY A 252 -7.21 -6.39 -11.54
N VAL A 253 -6.19 -6.35 -10.70
CA VAL A 253 -5.17 -5.31 -10.73
C VAL A 253 -4.23 -5.51 -11.91
N TRP A 254 -3.93 -4.43 -12.62
CA TRP A 254 -3.07 -4.41 -13.79
C TRP A 254 -1.70 -3.81 -13.51
N ASP A 255 -1.65 -2.77 -12.67
CA ASP A 255 -0.42 -2.16 -12.19
C ASP A 255 -0.52 -1.96 -10.68
N ALA A 256 0.51 -2.31 -9.90
CA ALA A 256 0.50 -2.14 -8.45
C ALA A 256 1.86 -1.82 -7.87
N LEU A 257 1.84 -1.02 -6.79
CA LEU A 257 3.01 -0.68 -5.97
C LEU A 257 2.90 -1.36 -4.61
N ASN A 258 4.05 -1.83 -4.10
CA ASN A 258 4.18 -2.17 -2.69
C ASN A 258 4.42 -0.89 -1.88
N LEU A 259 3.68 -0.72 -0.80
CA LEU A 259 3.83 0.39 0.16
C LEU A 259 4.53 -0.07 1.43
N ASP A 260 4.72 0.84 2.40
CA ASP A 260 5.33 0.50 3.68
C ASP A 260 4.51 -0.56 4.42
N GLY A 261 5.19 -1.63 4.80
CA GLY A 261 4.60 -2.83 5.37
C GLY A 261 4.96 -3.07 6.84
N GLY A 262 4.87 -4.33 7.26
CA GLY A 262 5.18 -4.72 8.63
C GLY A 262 4.35 -3.95 9.64
N GLY A 263 5.00 -3.35 10.63
CA GLY A 263 4.33 -2.56 11.68
C GLY A 263 3.59 -1.32 11.19
N SER A 264 3.94 -0.82 9.99
CA SER A 264 3.28 0.35 9.39
C SER A 264 1.95 -0.01 8.71
N THR A 265 1.73 -1.29 8.37
CA THR A 265 0.51 -1.74 7.70
C THR A 265 -0.73 -1.33 8.47
N SER A 266 -1.52 -0.44 7.89
CA SER A 266 -2.70 0.14 8.53
C SER A 266 -3.75 0.53 7.49
N MET A 267 -4.97 0.05 7.67
CA MET A 267 -6.15 0.52 6.98
C MET A 267 -7.20 0.92 8.02
N ALA A 268 -7.68 2.15 7.94
CA ALA A 268 -8.70 2.68 8.85
C ALA A 268 -9.95 3.03 8.08
N MET A 269 -11.12 2.81 8.67
CA MET A 269 -12.40 3.15 8.07
C MET A 269 -13.35 3.73 9.13
N ALA A 270 -14.10 4.73 8.75
CA ALA A 270 -15.21 5.23 9.54
C ALA A 270 -16.43 4.32 9.33
N ASP A 271 -17.14 3.99 10.41
CA ASP A 271 -18.40 3.28 10.31
C ASP A 271 -19.46 4.18 9.61
N PRO A 272 -20.11 3.70 8.54
CA PRO A 272 -21.04 4.54 7.80
C PRO A 272 -22.30 4.91 8.60
N ALA A 273 -22.66 4.19 9.65
CA ALA A 273 -23.82 4.48 10.48
C ALA A 273 -23.49 5.48 11.60
N THR A 274 -22.40 5.23 12.33
CA THR A 274 -22.02 6.00 13.53
C THR A 274 -21.02 7.11 13.25
N GLY A 275 -20.17 6.97 12.21
CA GLY A 275 -19.04 7.84 11.93
C GLY A 275 -17.82 7.51 12.79
N GLU A 276 -17.90 6.50 13.67
CA GLU A 276 -16.75 6.05 14.48
C GLU A 276 -15.66 5.47 13.58
N ALA A 277 -14.44 5.94 13.76
CA ALA A 277 -13.28 5.52 12.98
C ALA A 277 -12.49 4.45 13.73
N THR A 278 -12.16 3.35 13.06
CA THR A 278 -11.37 2.26 13.60
C THR A 278 -10.34 1.75 12.58
N LEU A 279 -9.30 1.06 13.04
CA LEU A 279 -8.51 0.20 12.17
C LEU A 279 -9.35 -1.01 11.78
N VAL A 280 -9.40 -1.31 10.49
CA VAL A 280 -10.08 -2.54 10.00
C VAL A 280 -9.14 -3.73 9.97
N ASN A 281 -7.84 -3.49 9.90
CA ASN A 281 -6.80 -4.52 9.96
C ASN A 281 -6.22 -4.66 11.38
N THR A 282 -5.52 -5.76 11.65
CA THR A 282 -4.83 -6.01 12.91
C THR A 282 -3.40 -5.48 12.83
N SER A 283 -3.13 -4.34 13.48
CA SER A 283 -1.78 -3.79 13.52
C SER A 283 -0.79 -4.77 14.16
N SER A 284 0.41 -4.88 13.59
CA SER A 284 1.49 -5.67 14.14
C SER A 284 2.43 -4.88 15.07
N ASP A 285 2.18 -3.59 15.25
CA ASP A 285 2.95 -2.70 16.13
C ASP A 285 2.18 -2.41 17.41
N ASN A 286 1.18 -1.54 17.37
CA ASN A 286 0.33 -1.22 18.50
C ASN A 286 -1.15 -1.15 18.07
N PRO A 287 -2.11 -1.25 19.00
CA PRO A 287 -3.54 -1.32 18.66
C PRO A 287 -4.09 -0.15 17.86
N SER A 288 -3.48 1.04 17.99
CA SER A 288 -3.90 2.26 17.25
C SER A 288 -3.15 2.42 15.93
N GLY A 289 -2.28 1.48 15.56
CA GLY A 289 -1.36 1.58 14.43
C GLY A 289 -0.11 2.39 14.75
N ARG A 290 0.97 2.12 14.01
CA ARG A 290 2.22 2.87 14.07
C ARG A 290 2.02 4.29 13.59
N GLU A 291 2.75 5.25 14.19
CA GLU A 291 2.92 6.58 13.61
C GLU A 291 3.80 6.49 12.36
N VAL A 292 3.20 6.67 11.20
CA VAL A 292 3.83 6.62 9.88
C VAL A 292 4.03 8.03 9.32
N ALA A 293 4.86 8.15 8.28
CA ALA A 293 5.10 9.44 7.65
C ALA A 293 3.87 9.93 6.86
N THR A 294 3.26 9.05 6.08
CA THR A 294 2.13 9.44 5.24
C THR A 294 1.01 8.42 5.27
N SER A 295 -0.19 8.93 5.09
CA SER A 295 -1.39 8.13 4.82
C SER A 295 -2.17 8.77 3.67
N LEU A 296 -2.83 7.94 2.87
CA LEU A 296 -3.76 8.36 1.82
C LEU A 296 -5.19 8.27 2.36
N ALA A 297 -5.86 9.41 2.48
CA ALA A 297 -7.26 9.50 2.85
C ALA A 297 -8.16 9.44 1.61
N VAL A 298 -9.30 8.79 1.75
CA VAL A 298 -10.36 8.69 0.76
C VAL A 298 -11.64 9.28 1.34
N PHE A 299 -12.20 10.24 0.64
CA PHE A 299 -13.48 10.85 0.96
C PHE A 299 -14.53 10.34 -0.02
N ALA A 300 -15.60 9.80 0.51
CA ALA A 300 -16.70 9.25 -0.28
C ALA A 300 -18.04 9.53 0.39
N ARG A 301 -19.11 9.61 -0.39
CA ARG A 301 -20.45 9.77 0.16
C ARG A 301 -20.92 8.47 0.81
N ARG A 302 -21.75 8.58 1.84
CA ARG A 302 -22.40 7.39 2.41
C ARG A 302 -23.27 6.74 1.33
N ALA A 303 -23.22 5.41 1.28
CA ALA A 303 -24.13 4.67 0.42
C ALA A 303 -25.58 4.88 0.89
N PRO A 304 -26.56 4.99 -0.02
CA PRO A 304 -27.96 4.96 0.37
C PRO A 304 -28.28 3.66 1.13
N ARG A 305 -29.13 3.78 2.14
CA ARG A 305 -29.62 2.60 2.89
C ARG A 305 -30.63 1.83 2.05
#